data_ee9f37cb88550a193dadb966fa46727e
#
_entry.id   ee9f37cb88550a193dadb966fa46727e
#
_cell.length_a   1.000
_cell.length_b   1.000
_cell.length_c   1.000
_cell.angle_alpha   90.00
_cell.angle_beta   90.00
_cell.angle_gamma   90.00
#
_symmetry.space_group_name_H-M   'P 1'
#
loop_
_entity.id
_entity.type
_entity.pdbx_description
1 polymer ?
#
loop_
_entity_poly.entity_id
_entity_poly.type
_entity_poly.pdbx_seq_one_letter_code
_entity_poly.pdbx_strand_id
1 'polypeptide(L)'
;MAGPEAVSNRDLDGLQKAPPNSIEAEEALLGSALLSRDAANRLMESVKSSDFYSPTNQTIFEAMKDLFDSGKPIDSVTVSETVFK
;
A
#
# COMPACT_ATOMS: atom_id res chain seq x y z
N MET A 1 14.89 18.27 -0.39
CA MET A 1 13.65 17.76 0.12
C MET A 1 13.13 16.59 -0.71
N ALA A 2 12.62 15.64 -0.05
CA ALA A 2 12.03 14.52 -0.75
C ALA A 2 10.73 14.96 -1.39
N GLY A 3 10.53 14.64 -2.64
CA GLY A 3 9.27 14.86 -3.29
C GLY A 3 8.32 13.73 -2.96
N PRO A 4 7.22 13.61 -3.73
CA PRO A 4 6.27 12.53 -3.55
C PRO A 4 6.77 11.27 -4.24
N GLU A 5 7.91 10.81 -3.85
CA GLU A 5 8.50 9.65 -4.46
C GLU A 5 8.14 8.37 -3.71
N ALA A 6 8.83 7.34 -4.09
CA ALA A 6 8.59 6.00 -3.60
C ALA A 6 8.63 5.91 -2.08
N VAL A 7 7.92 4.92 -1.56
CA VAL A 7 7.94 4.61 -0.14
C VAL A 7 9.36 4.25 0.27
N SER A 8 9.84 4.88 1.31
CA SER A 8 11.18 4.62 1.84
C SER A 8 11.07 3.63 3.00
N ASN A 9 12.23 3.12 3.44
CA ASN A 9 12.26 2.28 4.63
C ASN A 9 11.73 3.01 5.86
N ARG A 10 11.94 4.31 5.89
CA ARG A 10 11.48 5.15 6.96
C ARG A 10 9.95 5.16 7.04
N ASP A 11 9.28 5.25 5.88
CA ASP A 11 7.83 5.25 5.83
C ASP A 11 7.26 3.91 6.26
N LEU A 12 7.89 2.82 5.81
CA LEU A 12 7.46 1.48 6.19
C LEU A 12 7.66 1.25 7.69
N ASP A 13 8.78 1.72 8.22
CA ASP A 13 9.06 1.61 9.64
C ASP A 13 8.04 2.40 10.45
N GLY A 14 7.68 3.58 9.98
CA GLY A 14 6.67 4.41 10.61
C GLY A 14 5.31 3.72 10.67
N LEU A 15 4.93 3.04 9.61
CA LEU A 15 3.68 2.30 9.58
C LEU A 15 3.66 1.21 10.65
N GLN A 16 4.76 0.46 10.75
CA GLN A 16 4.83 -0.66 11.70
C GLN A 16 4.85 -0.19 13.15
N LYS A 17 5.31 1.03 13.37
CA LYS A 17 5.39 1.61 14.71
C LYS A 17 4.24 2.53 15.04
N ALA A 18 3.36 2.79 14.06
CA ALA A 18 2.26 3.71 14.26
C ALA A 18 1.24 3.12 15.23
N PRO A 19 0.47 3.97 15.92
CA PRO A 19 -0.64 3.48 16.74
C PRO A 19 -1.60 2.64 15.91
N PRO A 20 -2.28 1.68 16.52
CA PRO A 20 -3.17 0.77 15.77
C PRO A 20 -4.26 1.49 14.99
N ASN A 21 -4.61 2.71 15.36
CA ASN A 21 -5.68 3.45 14.71
C ASN A 21 -5.19 4.54 13.78
N SER A 22 -3.95 4.45 13.30
CA SER A 22 -3.37 5.48 12.44
C SER A 22 -3.76 5.25 10.98
N ILE A 23 -5.02 5.48 10.67
CA ILE A 23 -5.58 5.22 9.34
C ILE A 23 -5.00 6.16 8.29
N GLU A 24 -4.75 7.40 8.67
CA GLU A 24 -4.18 8.39 7.73
C GLU A 24 -2.80 7.97 7.23
N ALA A 25 -1.98 7.42 8.11
CA ALA A 25 -0.66 6.95 7.72
C ALA A 25 -0.78 5.77 6.75
N GLU A 26 -1.75 4.90 6.99
CA GLU A 26 -2.00 3.76 6.12
C GLU A 26 -2.44 4.22 4.73
N GLU A 27 -3.33 5.20 4.69
CA GLU A 27 -3.83 5.73 3.42
C GLU A 27 -2.73 6.41 2.62
N ALA A 28 -1.86 7.14 3.31
CA ALA A 28 -0.73 7.79 2.64
C ALA A 28 0.20 6.76 2.02
N LEU A 29 0.44 5.68 2.73
CA LEU A 29 1.31 4.61 2.25
C LEU A 29 0.72 3.93 1.02
N LEU A 30 -0.56 3.59 1.07
CA LEU A 30 -1.25 2.98 -0.06
C LEU A 30 -1.30 3.92 -1.26
N GLY A 31 -1.53 5.21 -1.00
CA GLY A 31 -1.54 6.21 -2.06
C GLY A 31 -0.20 6.32 -2.76
N SER A 32 0.89 6.25 -2.01
CA SER A 32 2.23 6.26 -2.60
C SER A 32 2.43 5.07 -3.53
N ALA A 33 1.94 3.92 -3.14
CA ALA A 33 2.07 2.71 -3.95
C ALA A 33 1.27 2.82 -5.25
N LEU A 34 0.17 3.55 -5.24
CA LEU A 34 -0.63 3.74 -6.45
C LEU A 34 0.06 4.67 -7.45
N LEU A 35 0.95 5.52 -6.98
CA LEU A 35 1.62 6.52 -7.81
C LEU A 35 2.99 6.07 -8.31
N SER A 36 3.56 5.03 -7.75
CA SER A 36 4.92 4.63 -8.06
C SER A 36 5.06 3.12 -8.04
N ARG A 37 5.56 2.56 -9.15
CA ARG A 37 5.81 1.12 -9.22
C ARG A 37 6.82 0.68 -8.17
N ASP A 38 7.85 1.48 -7.97
CA ASP A 38 8.89 1.16 -7.00
C ASP A 38 8.31 1.14 -5.59
N ALA A 39 7.46 2.10 -5.27
CA ALA A 39 6.81 2.13 -3.98
C ALA A 39 5.90 0.92 -3.79
N ALA A 40 5.16 0.54 -4.83
CA ALA A 40 4.29 -0.63 -4.79
C ALA A 40 5.11 -1.90 -4.53
N ASN A 41 6.22 -2.07 -5.23
CA ASN A 41 7.07 -3.24 -5.05
C ASN A 41 7.61 -3.32 -3.63
N ARG A 42 8.09 -2.21 -3.10
CA ARG A 42 8.60 -2.16 -1.74
C ARG A 42 7.53 -2.49 -0.73
N LEU A 43 6.34 -1.95 -0.94
CA LEU A 43 5.22 -2.19 -0.03
C LEU A 43 4.86 -3.68 -0.01
N MET A 44 4.75 -4.28 -1.19
CA MET A 44 4.38 -5.69 -1.29
C MET A 44 5.40 -6.61 -0.63
N GLU A 45 6.66 -6.21 -0.64
CA GLU A 45 7.74 -7.04 -0.07
C GLU A 45 7.90 -6.84 1.43
N SER A 46 7.43 -5.72 1.96
CA SER A 46 7.77 -5.33 3.34
C SER A 46 6.60 -5.35 4.30
N VAL A 47 5.37 -5.35 3.81
CA VAL A 47 4.18 -5.18 4.63
C VAL A 47 3.19 -6.30 4.35
N LYS A 48 2.43 -6.66 5.36
CA LYS A 48 1.37 -7.66 5.27
C LYS A 48 0.03 -7.01 5.47
N SER A 49 -1.02 -7.64 4.95
CA SER A 49 -2.39 -7.19 5.14
C SER A 49 -2.69 -6.96 6.64
N SER A 50 -2.21 -7.86 7.49
CA SER A 50 -2.46 -7.77 8.92
C SER A 50 -1.79 -6.58 9.61
N ASP A 51 -0.88 -5.91 8.91
CA ASP A 51 -0.23 -4.72 9.46
C ASP A 51 -1.15 -3.50 9.41
N PHE A 52 -2.22 -3.57 8.63
CA PHE A 52 -3.18 -2.47 8.52
C PHE A 52 -4.27 -2.60 9.56
N TYR A 53 -4.56 -1.49 10.22
CA TYR A 53 -5.62 -1.44 11.21
C TYR A 53 -7.00 -1.36 10.55
N SER A 54 -7.13 -0.56 9.49
CA SER A 54 -8.39 -0.34 8.81
C SER A 54 -8.77 -1.54 7.95
N PRO A 55 -9.97 -2.13 8.14
CA PRO A 55 -10.42 -3.21 7.25
C PRO A 55 -10.49 -2.80 5.80
N THR A 56 -10.86 -1.55 5.53
CA THR A 56 -10.88 -1.03 4.17
C THR A 56 -9.48 -1.04 3.57
N ASN A 57 -8.49 -0.58 4.34
CA ASN A 57 -7.12 -0.56 3.86
C ASN A 57 -6.56 -1.96 3.69
N GLN A 58 -6.96 -2.89 4.55
CA GLN A 58 -6.58 -4.29 4.37
C GLN A 58 -7.10 -4.82 3.04
N THR A 59 -8.35 -4.52 2.71
CA THR A 59 -8.97 -4.94 1.46
C THR A 59 -8.23 -4.36 0.26
N ILE A 60 -7.88 -3.09 0.33
CA ILE A 60 -7.15 -2.42 -0.75
C ILE A 60 -5.77 -3.05 -0.92
N PHE A 61 -5.09 -3.29 0.20
CA PHE A 61 -3.77 -3.90 0.15
C PHE A 61 -3.84 -5.31 -0.44
N GLU A 62 -4.86 -6.08 -0.07
CA GLU A 62 -5.02 -7.44 -0.59
C GLU A 62 -5.27 -7.43 -2.09
N ALA A 63 -6.02 -6.45 -2.59
CA ALA A 63 -6.21 -6.30 -4.03
C ALA A 63 -4.89 -5.99 -4.72
N MET A 64 -4.08 -5.12 -4.13
CA MET A 64 -2.75 -4.82 -4.65
C MET A 64 -1.88 -6.07 -4.68
N LYS A 65 -1.95 -6.87 -3.64
CA LYS A 65 -1.16 -8.09 -3.54
C LYS A 65 -1.56 -9.09 -4.62
N ASP A 66 -2.85 -9.22 -4.87
CA ASP A 66 -3.35 -10.05 -5.96
C ASP A 66 -2.76 -9.64 -7.31
N LEU A 67 -2.78 -8.33 -7.57
CA LEU A 67 -2.24 -7.79 -8.81
C LEU A 67 -0.75 -8.04 -8.90
N PHE A 68 -0.05 -7.82 -7.80
CA PHE A 68 1.39 -8.03 -7.74
C PHE A 68 1.75 -9.49 -8.04
N ASP A 69 1.05 -10.42 -7.40
CA ASP A 69 1.31 -11.85 -7.57
C ASP A 69 0.95 -12.32 -8.97
N SER A 70 0.02 -11.63 -9.63
CA SER A 70 -0.39 -11.96 -11.00
C SER A 70 0.46 -11.26 -12.06
N GLY A 71 1.42 -10.46 -11.65
CA GLY A 71 2.27 -9.71 -12.58
C GLY A 71 1.56 -8.58 -13.30
N LYS A 72 0.47 -8.09 -12.72
CA LYS A 72 -0.32 -7.01 -13.31
C LYS A 72 0.07 -5.67 -12.70
N PRO A 73 -0.17 -4.57 -13.45
CA PRO A 73 0.12 -3.23 -12.90
C PRO A 73 -0.73 -2.93 -11.68
N ILE A 74 -0.18 -2.17 -10.76
CA ILE A 74 -0.89 -1.71 -9.58
C ILE A 74 -1.13 -0.21 -9.74
N ASP A 75 -2.36 0.17 -9.99
CA ASP A 75 -2.76 1.58 -10.08
C ASP A 75 -4.21 1.71 -9.63
N SER A 76 -4.73 2.93 -9.62
CA SER A 76 -6.07 3.16 -9.11
C SER A 76 -7.14 2.43 -9.91
N VAL A 77 -6.94 2.28 -11.20
CA VAL A 77 -7.91 1.59 -12.06
C VAL A 77 -7.91 0.09 -11.78
N THR A 78 -6.75 -0.53 -11.80
CA THR A 78 -6.64 -1.99 -11.60
C THR A 78 -7.05 -2.37 -10.19
N VAL A 79 -6.70 -1.56 -9.19
CA VAL A 79 -7.09 -1.83 -7.81
C VAL A 79 -8.59 -1.72 -7.65
N SER A 80 -9.21 -0.68 -8.21
CA SER A 80 -10.66 -0.52 -8.18
C SER A 80 -11.37 -1.72 -8.79
N GLU A 81 -10.91 -2.14 -9.95
CA GLU A 81 -11.51 -3.29 -10.63
C GLU A 81 -11.42 -4.56 -9.79
N THR A 82 -10.31 -4.73 -9.10
CA THR A 82 -10.10 -5.91 -8.27
C THR A 82 -10.97 -5.88 -7.02
N VAL A 83 -11.08 -4.71 -6.40
CA VAL A 83 -11.88 -4.55 -5.17
C VAL A 83 -13.37 -4.71 -5.45
N PHE A 84 -13.85 -4.19 -6.56
CA PHE A 84 -15.29 -4.21 -6.88
C PHE A 84 -15.67 -5.31 -7.86
N LYS A 85 -14.91 -6.34 -7.90
CA LYS A 85 -15.10 -7.44 -8.80
C LYS A 85 -16.33 -8.29 -8.47
#